data_9e41c53d8c34821f85b3f7279b80b6dd
#
_entry.id   9e41c53d8c34821f85b3f7279b80b6dd
#
_cell.length_a   1.000
_cell.length_b   1.000
_cell.length_c   1.000
_cell.angle_alpha   90.00
_cell.angle_beta   90.00
_cell.angle_gamma   90.00
#
_symmetry.space_group_name_H-M   'P 1'
#
loop_
_entity.id
_entity.type
_entity.pdbx_description
1 polymer ?
#
loop_
_entity_poly.entity_id
_entity_poly.type
_entity_poly.pdbx_seq_one_letter_code
_entity_poly.pdbx_strand_id
1 'polypeptide(L)'
;DFSYNDIEGFEGADDGTYKGIKVSTLTLNNNPYLTKYPKCLAESNSTVGYVSLRGCSVNEIPEGSFVYENSPSLMSLDLSYNDLDDLPREMHAGNLPYLYGVDVSFNRFSSFPWEPLDSFYLTVLAVRCQRDENGERCLSQWPTGIANHSGLRDLYMGSNNLGKIEDTISYLIYVLDISDNPNIIFDASDICDAIAAGMYTLMYDQTQEIRNCDILIS
;
A
#
# COMPACT_ATOMS: atom_id res chain seq x y z
N ASP A 1 -6.60 -20.21 7.23
CA ASP A 1 -5.89 -19.33 8.13
C ASP A 1 -4.73 -20.11 8.76
N PHE A 2 -3.52 -19.58 8.62
CA PHE A 2 -2.27 -20.13 9.14
C PHE A 2 -1.53 -19.10 10.03
N SER A 3 -2.26 -18.14 10.55
CA SER A 3 -1.69 -17.08 11.39
C SER A 3 -1.17 -17.61 12.73
N TYR A 4 -0.23 -16.86 13.33
CA TYR A 4 0.35 -17.15 14.64
C TYR A 4 1.05 -18.53 14.72
N ASN A 5 1.89 -18.82 13.72
CA ASN A 5 2.70 -20.02 13.63
C ASN A 5 4.18 -19.64 13.39
N ASP A 6 5.00 -20.66 13.23
CA ASP A 6 6.43 -20.53 12.95
C ASP A 6 6.75 -20.90 11.50
N ILE A 7 5.89 -20.47 10.56
CA ILE A 7 6.11 -20.74 9.13
C ILE A 7 7.33 -19.93 8.68
N GLU A 8 8.31 -20.63 8.12
CA GLU A 8 9.53 -20.04 7.55
C GLU A 8 9.42 -19.82 6.04
N GLY A 9 8.64 -20.67 5.37
CA GLY A 9 8.48 -20.64 3.92
C GLY A 9 7.60 -21.78 3.41
N PHE A 10 7.55 -21.91 2.09
CA PHE A 10 6.78 -22.94 1.40
C PHE A 10 7.73 -23.78 0.57
N GLU A 11 8.02 -25.01 1.03
CA GLU A 11 8.85 -25.95 0.29
C GLU A 11 8.16 -26.37 -1.02
N GLY A 12 8.95 -26.58 -2.10
CA GLY A 12 8.41 -26.98 -3.40
C GLY A 12 7.71 -25.86 -4.16
N ALA A 13 7.86 -24.60 -3.74
CA ALA A 13 7.23 -23.46 -4.40
C ALA A 13 7.62 -23.30 -5.89
N ASP A 14 8.83 -23.74 -6.25
CA ASP A 14 9.34 -23.63 -7.62
C ASP A 14 9.03 -24.86 -8.51
N ASP A 15 8.51 -25.95 -7.97
CA ASP A 15 8.24 -27.20 -8.71
C ASP A 15 6.77 -27.37 -9.16
N GLY A 16 5.93 -26.38 -8.88
CA GLY A 16 4.51 -26.40 -9.20
C GLY A 16 3.66 -27.23 -8.25
N THR A 17 4.17 -27.60 -7.07
CA THR A 17 3.43 -28.38 -6.06
C THR A 17 2.14 -27.68 -5.64
N TYR A 18 2.13 -26.35 -5.65
CA TYR A 18 0.99 -25.54 -5.23
C TYR A 18 0.11 -25.04 -6.38
N LYS A 19 0.31 -25.55 -7.59
CA LYS A 19 -0.53 -25.18 -8.75
C LYS A 19 -2.00 -25.43 -8.49
N GLY A 20 -2.81 -24.41 -8.76
CA GLY A 20 -4.25 -24.52 -8.66
C GLY A 20 -4.81 -24.48 -7.26
N ILE A 21 -4.12 -23.81 -6.31
CA ILE A 21 -4.70 -23.49 -5.01
C ILE A 21 -6.03 -22.77 -5.22
N LYS A 22 -7.11 -23.36 -4.74
CA LYS A 22 -8.48 -22.84 -4.88
C LYS A 22 -9.02 -22.41 -3.52
N VAL A 23 -8.45 -21.36 -2.99
CA VAL A 23 -8.97 -20.67 -1.79
C VAL A 23 -9.22 -19.21 -2.13
N SER A 24 -10.26 -18.63 -1.58
CA SER A 24 -10.56 -17.21 -1.79
C SER A 24 -9.73 -16.28 -0.90
N THR A 25 -9.35 -16.75 0.27
CA THR A 25 -8.63 -15.98 1.27
C THR A 25 -7.50 -16.82 1.86
N LEU A 26 -6.34 -16.23 1.96
CA LEU A 26 -5.18 -16.80 2.64
C LEU A 26 -4.64 -15.80 3.65
N THR A 27 -4.59 -16.21 4.92
CA THR A 27 -4.00 -15.45 6.02
C THR A 27 -2.82 -16.21 6.62
N LEU A 28 -1.67 -15.52 6.66
CA LEU A 28 -0.40 -16.00 7.18
C LEU A 28 0.16 -15.06 8.26
N ASN A 29 -0.71 -14.28 8.89
CA ASN A 29 -0.33 -13.21 9.79
C ASN A 29 0.49 -13.70 11.00
N ASN A 30 1.45 -12.88 11.44
CA ASN A 30 2.26 -13.17 12.62
C ASN A 30 3.01 -14.52 12.52
N ASN A 31 3.70 -14.73 11.41
CA ASN A 31 4.70 -15.77 11.21
C ASN A 31 6.09 -15.12 11.15
N PRO A 32 6.79 -14.95 12.27
CA PRO A 32 7.98 -14.10 12.38
C PRO A 32 9.19 -14.62 11.58
N TYR A 33 9.18 -15.88 11.20
CA TYR A 33 10.26 -16.48 10.40
C TYR A 33 9.98 -16.44 8.89
N LEU A 34 8.80 -15.97 8.46
CA LEU A 34 8.46 -15.82 7.06
C LEU A 34 9.07 -14.51 6.51
N THR A 35 10.22 -14.62 5.86
CA THR A 35 11.02 -13.49 5.39
C THR A 35 10.78 -13.13 3.91
N LYS A 36 10.14 -14.02 3.14
CA LYS A 36 9.85 -13.81 1.73
C LYS A 36 8.36 -13.99 1.42
N TYR A 37 7.86 -13.19 0.49
CA TYR A 37 6.53 -13.42 -0.05
C TYR A 37 6.46 -14.81 -0.70
N PRO A 38 5.45 -15.63 -0.36
CA PRO A 38 5.34 -16.98 -0.89
C PRO A 38 5.02 -17.00 -2.38
N LYS A 39 6.02 -17.16 -3.23
CA LYS A 39 5.86 -17.16 -4.70
C LYS A 39 4.86 -18.22 -5.19
N CYS A 40 4.70 -19.32 -4.45
CA CYS A 40 3.71 -20.34 -4.77
C CYS A 40 2.26 -19.83 -4.80
N LEU A 41 1.97 -18.72 -4.10
CA LEU A 41 0.64 -18.06 -4.17
C LEU A 41 0.39 -17.43 -5.53
N ALA A 42 1.46 -17.18 -6.26
CA ALA A 42 1.50 -16.60 -7.58
C ALA A 42 1.56 -17.67 -8.68
N GLU A 43 1.53 -18.97 -8.37
CA GLU A 43 1.57 -20.01 -9.41
C GLU A 43 0.21 -20.22 -10.06
N SER A 44 0.25 -20.47 -11.36
CA SER A 44 -0.86 -20.49 -12.32
C SER A 44 -2.18 -21.11 -11.83
N ASN A 45 -3.28 -20.41 -12.10
CA ASN A 45 -4.66 -20.77 -11.73
C ASN A 45 -5.02 -20.64 -10.24
N SER A 46 -4.27 -19.85 -9.47
CA SER A 46 -4.71 -19.46 -8.13
C SER A 46 -6.01 -18.65 -8.21
N THR A 47 -6.96 -18.95 -7.34
CA THR A 47 -8.19 -18.18 -7.16
C THR A 47 -8.15 -17.30 -5.91
N VAL A 48 -6.95 -17.10 -5.35
CA VAL A 48 -6.78 -16.30 -4.13
C VAL A 48 -7.05 -14.84 -4.44
N GLY A 49 -8.12 -14.32 -3.85
CA GLY A 49 -8.50 -12.91 -3.97
C GLY A 49 -7.96 -12.03 -2.84
N TYR A 50 -7.77 -12.60 -1.66
CA TYR A 50 -7.34 -11.88 -0.47
C TYR A 50 -6.13 -12.57 0.16
N VAL A 51 -5.02 -11.84 0.25
CA VAL A 51 -3.78 -12.32 0.87
C VAL A 51 -3.40 -11.37 2.00
N SER A 52 -3.12 -11.92 3.18
CA SER A 52 -2.57 -11.16 4.30
C SER A 52 -1.37 -11.86 4.91
N LEU A 53 -0.24 -11.15 4.93
CA LEU A 53 1.02 -11.50 5.58
C LEU A 53 1.40 -10.46 6.65
N ARG A 54 0.40 -9.90 7.31
CA ARG A 54 0.60 -8.87 8.32
C ARG A 54 1.44 -9.36 9.49
N GLY A 55 2.43 -8.58 9.91
CA GLY A 55 3.24 -8.89 11.09
C GLY A 55 4.15 -10.12 10.92
N CYS A 56 4.59 -10.36 9.72
CA CYS A 56 5.67 -11.30 9.42
C CYS A 56 7.03 -10.56 9.45
N SER A 57 8.04 -11.13 8.83
CA SER A 57 9.33 -10.45 8.62
C SER A 57 9.67 -10.38 7.14
N VAL A 58 8.66 -10.22 6.30
CA VAL A 58 8.83 -10.20 4.85
C VAL A 58 9.64 -8.97 4.46
N ASN A 59 10.81 -9.22 3.88
CA ASN A 59 11.73 -8.20 3.38
C ASN A 59 12.02 -8.35 1.88
N GLU A 60 11.46 -9.37 1.25
CA GLU A 60 11.64 -9.64 -0.17
C GLU A 60 10.35 -10.17 -0.79
N ILE A 61 9.98 -9.60 -1.93
CA ILE A 61 8.97 -10.14 -2.82
C ILE A 61 9.70 -10.66 -4.06
N PRO A 62 9.80 -11.99 -4.24
CA PRO A 62 10.55 -12.57 -5.37
C PRO A 62 9.98 -12.13 -6.72
N GLU A 63 10.87 -11.94 -7.70
CA GLU A 63 10.48 -11.64 -9.09
C GLU A 63 9.50 -12.72 -9.64
N GLY A 64 8.50 -12.28 -10.38
CA GLY A 64 7.44 -13.13 -10.90
C GLY A 64 6.33 -13.47 -9.91
N SER A 65 6.33 -12.87 -8.70
CA SER A 65 5.26 -13.07 -7.73
C SER A 65 3.91 -12.54 -8.19
N PHE A 66 3.89 -11.51 -9.02
CA PHE A 66 2.67 -10.81 -9.44
C PHE A 66 2.49 -10.76 -10.97
N VAL A 67 2.92 -11.78 -11.68
CA VAL A 67 2.60 -11.89 -13.11
C VAL A 67 1.16 -12.39 -13.31
N TYR A 68 0.50 -11.97 -14.40
CA TYR A 68 -0.93 -12.23 -14.64
C TYR A 68 -1.31 -13.71 -14.57
N GLU A 69 -0.48 -14.58 -15.13
CA GLU A 69 -0.74 -16.03 -15.13
C GLU A 69 -0.76 -16.61 -13.72
N ASN A 70 -0.16 -15.91 -12.77
CA ASN A 70 0.04 -16.39 -11.41
C ASN A 70 -0.97 -15.84 -10.41
N SER A 71 -1.37 -14.57 -10.57
CA SER A 71 -2.22 -13.88 -9.58
C SER A 71 -3.44 -13.17 -10.21
N PRO A 72 -4.14 -13.81 -11.18
CA PRO A 72 -5.19 -13.13 -11.94
C PRO A 72 -6.41 -12.72 -11.09
N SER A 73 -6.56 -13.29 -9.91
CA SER A 73 -7.74 -13.10 -9.04
C SER A 73 -7.45 -12.21 -7.83
N LEU A 74 -6.21 -11.73 -7.64
CA LEU A 74 -5.84 -10.97 -6.46
C LEU A 74 -6.58 -9.64 -6.42
N MET A 75 -7.31 -9.41 -5.34
CA MET A 75 -8.16 -8.24 -5.10
C MET A 75 -7.63 -7.35 -3.99
N SER A 76 -7.06 -7.95 -2.94
CA SER A 76 -6.54 -7.22 -1.79
C SER A 76 -5.30 -7.89 -1.24
N LEU A 77 -4.30 -7.06 -0.89
CA LEU A 77 -3.01 -7.48 -0.39
C LEU A 77 -2.64 -6.69 0.86
N ASP A 78 -2.54 -7.37 2.00
CA ASP A 78 -2.05 -6.80 3.24
C ASP A 78 -0.64 -7.32 3.54
N LEU A 79 0.33 -6.44 3.40
CA LEU A 79 1.75 -6.63 3.70
C LEU A 79 2.19 -5.73 4.86
N SER A 80 1.26 -5.24 5.65
CA SER A 80 1.57 -4.34 6.75
C SER A 80 2.39 -5.02 7.86
N TYR A 81 3.17 -4.22 8.60
CA TYR A 81 4.04 -4.70 9.68
C TYR A 81 5.08 -5.73 9.20
N ASN A 82 5.80 -5.39 8.17
CA ASN A 82 6.88 -6.18 7.59
C ASN A 82 8.17 -5.34 7.46
N ASP A 83 9.14 -5.83 6.71
CA ASP A 83 10.45 -5.21 6.54
C ASP A 83 10.72 -4.79 5.07
N LEU A 84 9.65 -4.56 4.28
CA LEU A 84 9.76 -4.20 2.87
C LEU A 84 10.25 -2.75 2.70
N ASP A 85 11.12 -2.53 1.74
CA ASP A 85 11.63 -1.22 1.33
C ASP A 85 11.35 -0.89 -0.14
N ASP A 86 10.87 -1.86 -0.92
CA ASP A 86 10.46 -1.71 -2.32
C ASP A 86 9.30 -2.63 -2.70
N LEU A 87 8.64 -2.34 -3.82
CA LEU A 87 7.62 -3.17 -4.45
C LEU A 87 8.05 -3.60 -5.84
N PRO A 88 7.75 -4.84 -6.26
CA PRO A 88 8.12 -5.30 -7.58
C PRO A 88 7.36 -4.54 -8.68
N ARG A 89 8.09 -4.19 -9.74
CA ARG A 89 7.54 -3.43 -10.89
C ARG A 89 6.42 -4.13 -11.63
N GLU A 90 6.28 -5.44 -11.45
CA GLU A 90 5.20 -6.23 -12.05
C GLU A 90 3.83 -6.05 -11.37
N MET A 91 3.74 -5.33 -10.25
CA MET A 91 2.47 -5.03 -9.56
C MET A 91 1.61 -3.99 -10.31
N HIS A 92 1.41 -4.12 -11.59
CA HIS A 92 0.64 -3.18 -12.40
C HIS A 92 -0.68 -3.79 -12.90
N ALA A 93 -1.57 -2.95 -13.41
CA ALA A 93 -2.93 -3.34 -13.85
C ALA A 93 -2.96 -4.48 -14.87
N GLY A 94 -1.92 -4.60 -15.72
CA GLY A 94 -1.84 -5.69 -16.68
C GLY A 94 -1.68 -7.06 -16.03
N ASN A 95 -1.05 -7.11 -14.86
CA ASN A 95 -0.81 -8.34 -14.10
C ASN A 95 -1.84 -8.56 -12.99
N LEU A 96 -2.32 -7.49 -12.37
CA LEU A 96 -3.24 -7.53 -11.24
C LEU A 96 -4.54 -6.75 -11.56
N PRO A 97 -5.35 -7.23 -12.52
CA PRO A 97 -6.47 -6.45 -13.05
C PRO A 97 -7.62 -6.23 -12.05
N TYR A 98 -7.64 -6.95 -10.93
CA TYR A 98 -8.69 -6.82 -9.91
C TYR A 98 -8.19 -6.26 -8.59
N LEU A 99 -6.90 -5.90 -8.49
CA LEU A 99 -6.34 -5.37 -7.26
C LEU A 99 -6.93 -3.99 -6.94
N TYR A 100 -7.74 -3.93 -5.89
CA TYR A 100 -8.37 -2.68 -5.45
C TYR A 100 -7.82 -2.15 -4.12
N GLY A 101 -7.15 -2.98 -3.31
CA GLY A 101 -6.65 -2.57 -2.01
C GLY A 101 -5.25 -3.10 -1.72
N VAL A 102 -4.37 -2.20 -1.27
CA VAL A 102 -3.01 -2.53 -0.83
C VAL A 102 -2.73 -1.83 0.49
N ASP A 103 -2.27 -2.59 1.48
CA ASP A 103 -1.73 -2.06 2.73
C ASP A 103 -0.27 -2.49 2.91
N VAL A 104 0.64 -1.52 2.87
CA VAL A 104 2.06 -1.67 3.14
C VAL A 104 2.51 -0.80 4.32
N SER A 105 1.59 -0.46 5.21
CA SER A 105 1.88 0.32 6.40
C SER A 105 2.86 -0.41 7.34
N PHE A 106 3.64 0.34 8.12
CA PHE A 106 4.62 -0.22 9.06
C PHE A 106 5.67 -1.10 8.37
N ASN A 107 6.26 -0.57 7.31
CA ASN A 107 7.39 -1.12 6.57
C ASN A 107 8.55 -0.12 6.57
N ARG A 108 9.49 -0.23 5.63
CA ARG A 108 10.74 0.54 5.58
C ARG A 108 10.90 1.42 4.35
N PHE A 109 9.83 1.77 3.67
CA PHE A 109 9.90 2.61 2.48
C PHE A 109 10.45 4.00 2.82
N SER A 110 11.63 4.34 2.30
CA SER A 110 12.20 5.69 2.35
C SER A 110 11.68 6.57 1.21
N SER A 111 11.35 5.95 0.09
CA SER A 111 10.56 6.49 -1.01
C SER A 111 9.52 5.45 -1.41
N PHE A 112 8.36 5.88 -1.87
CA PHE A 112 7.30 4.94 -2.23
C PHE A 112 7.23 4.77 -3.76
N PRO A 113 7.39 3.54 -4.29
CA PRO A 113 7.32 3.28 -5.72
C PRO A 113 5.86 3.24 -6.18
N TRP A 114 5.31 4.40 -6.54
CA TRP A 114 3.90 4.52 -6.92
C TRP A 114 3.57 3.92 -8.29
N GLU A 115 4.47 4.05 -9.27
CA GLU A 115 4.22 3.64 -10.66
C GLU A 115 3.78 2.17 -10.82
N PRO A 116 4.32 1.22 -10.06
CA PRO A 116 3.83 -0.17 -10.12
C PRO A 116 2.35 -0.32 -9.73
N LEU A 117 1.84 0.56 -8.88
CA LEU A 117 0.46 0.51 -8.39
C LEU A 117 -0.50 1.42 -9.17
N ASP A 118 -0.03 2.14 -10.19
CA ASP A 118 -0.87 3.01 -11.03
C ASP A 118 -1.84 2.17 -11.86
N SER A 119 -2.91 1.75 -11.20
CA SER A 119 -3.97 0.91 -11.74
C SER A 119 -5.33 1.56 -11.54
N PHE A 120 -6.10 1.67 -12.59
CA PHE A 120 -7.46 2.23 -12.54
C PHE A 120 -8.36 1.59 -11.46
N TYR A 121 -8.12 0.33 -11.11
CA TYR A 121 -8.92 -0.41 -10.14
C TYR A 121 -8.45 -0.22 -8.68
N LEU A 122 -7.25 0.29 -8.45
CA LEU A 122 -6.77 0.54 -7.10
C LEU A 122 -7.58 1.68 -6.47
N THR A 123 -8.31 1.38 -5.42
CA THR A 123 -9.19 2.33 -4.73
C THR A 123 -8.73 2.65 -3.32
N VAL A 124 -8.00 1.74 -2.68
CA VAL A 124 -7.51 1.90 -1.31
C VAL A 124 -6.01 1.64 -1.26
N LEU A 125 -5.26 2.62 -0.75
CA LEU A 125 -3.82 2.48 -0.50
C LEU A 125 -3.45 3.00 0.89
N ALA A 126 -2.79 2.14 1.67
CA ALA A 126 -2.24 2.50 2.98
C ALA A 126 -0.72 2.34 3.00
N VAL A 127 -0.02 3.45 3.35
CA VAL A 127 1.45 3.56 3.42
C VAL A 127 1.84 4.29 4.71
N ARG A 128 1.19 3.94 5.82
CA ARG A 128 1.42 4.61 7.12
C ARG A 128 2.70 4.13 7.80
N CYS A 129 3.26 4.96 8.67
CA CYS A 129 4.28 4.54 9.65
C CYS A 129 5.50 3.86 9.02
N GLN A 130 6.08 4.45 7.99
CA GLN A 130 7.33 3.91 7.45
C GLN A 130 8.49 4.25 8.39
N ARG A 131 9.30 3.25 8.75
CA ARG A 131 10.41 3.36 9.70
C ARG A 131 11.65 2.68 9.17
N ASP A 132 12.80 3.29 9.40
CA ASP A 132 14.10 2.68 9.15
C ASP A 132 14.45 1.64 10.25
N GLU A 133 15.62 1.05 10.15
CA GLU A 133 16.13 0.07 11.12
C GLU A 133 16.32 0.62 12.55
N ASN A 134 16.41 1.94 12.70
CA ASN A 134 16.53 2.63 13.99
C ASN A 134 15.15 3.04 14.55
N GLY A 135 14.07 2.78 13.82
CA GLY A 135 12.71 3.17 14.17
C GLY A 135 12.36 4.63 13.83
N GLU A 136 13.24 5.33 13.11
CA GLU A 136 13.01 6.70 12.66
C GLU A 136 12.10 6.73 11.42
N ARG A 137 11.30 7.79 11.30
CA ARG A 137 10.41 7.99 10.14
C ARG A 137 11.23 8.18 8.87
N CYS A 138 11.08 7.30 7.90
CA CYS A 138 11.92 7.30 6.70
C CYS A 138 11.23 7.80 5.43
N LEU A 139 9.91 7.61 5.27
CA LEU A 139 9.20 8.12 4.09
C LEU A 139 9.05 9.64 4.16
N SER A 140 9.86 10.35 3.37
CA SER A 140 9.95 11.81 3.42
C SER A 140 9.44 12.51 2.16
N GLN A 141 9.32 11.80 1.04
CA GLN A 141 8.88 12.37 -0.22
C GLN A 141 7.43 11.98 -0.53
N TRP A 142 6.66 12.97 -0.96
CA TRP A 142 5.33 12.73 -1.53
C TRP A 142 5.48 12.00 -2.86
N PRO A 143 4.82 10.85 -3.07
CA PRO A 143 4.89 10.13 -4.35
C PRO A 143 4.18 10.93 -5.45
N THR A 144 4.96 11.49 -6.37
CA THR A 144 4.44 12.31 -7.48
C THR A 144 3.44 11.54 -8.33
N GLY A 145 2.30 12.13 -8.61
CA GLY A 145 1.24 11.53 -9.41
C GLY A 145 0.20 10.73 -8.63
N ILE A 146 0.50 10.30 -7.40
CA ILE A 146 -0.44 9.49 -6.59
C ILE A 146 -1.78 10.21 -6.36
N ALA A 147 -1.72 11.50 -6.12
CA ALA A 147 -2.89 12.31 -5.82
C ALA A 147 -3.80 12.54 -7.03
N ASN A 148 -3.29 12.32 -8.23
CA ASN A 148 -4.02 12.48 -9.49
C ASN A 148 -4.59 11.17 -10.04
N HIS A 149 -4.41 10.08 -9.32
CA HIS A 149 -4.87 8.77 -9.76
C HIS A 149 -6.40 8.69 -9.84
N SER A 150 -6.93 8.32 -10.99
CA SER A 150 -8.37 8.35 -11.26
C SER A 150 -9.19 7.30 -10.53
N GLY A 151 -8.56 6.22 -10.09
CA GLY A 151 -9.20 5.12 -9.34
C GLY A 151 -9.18 5.31 -7.83
N LEU A 152 -8.14 5.97 -7.30
CA LEU A 152 -7.89 6.04 -5.87
C LEU A 152 -8.98 6.85 -5.14
N ARG A 153 -9.48 6.30 -4.04
CA ARG A 153 -10.51 6.88 -3.19
C ARG A 153 -10.02 7.14 -1.78
N ASP A 154 -9.33 6.18 -1.21
CA ASP A 154 -8.86 6.23 0.17
C ASP A 154 -7.34 6.11 0.17
N LEU A 155 -6.67 7.20 0.59
CA LEU A 155 -5.22 7.29 0.68
C LEU A 155 -4.80 7.54 2.12
N TYR A 156 -4.04 6.62 2.69
CA TYR A 156 -3.56 6.68 4.07
C TYR A 156 -2.03 6.78 4.12
N MET A 157 -1.52 7.96 4.42
CA MET A 157 -0.08 8.26 4.50
C MET A 157 0.33 8.88 5.85
N GLY A 158 -0.50 8.69 6.88
CA GLY A 158 -0.23 9.22 8.21
C GLY A 158 1.00 8.62 8.88
N SER A 159 1.55 9.33 9.88
CA SER A 159 2.69 8.91 10.70
C SER A 159 3.98 8.66 9.93
N ASN A 160 4.24 9.45 8.90
CA ASN A 160 5.48 9.45 8.13
C ASN A 160 6.30 10.74 8.39
N ASN A 161 7.24 11.04 7.53
CA ASN A 161 8.04 12.26 7.56
C ASN A 161 7.87 13.08 6.28
N LEU A 162 6.68 13.03 5.69
CA LEU A 162 6.41 13.68 4.42
C LEU A 162 6.70 15.18 4.48
N GLY A 163 7.34 15.66 3.42
CA GLY A 163 7.57 17.06 3.18
C GLY A 163 6.44 17.72 2.39
N LYS A 164 6.79 18.56 1.42
CA LYS A 164 5.80 19.27 0.62
C LYS A 164 4.99 18.32 -0.27
N ILE A 165 3.67 18.48 -0.27
CA ILE A 165 2.79 17.91 -1.30
C ILE A 165 2.99 18.78 -2.55
N GLU A 166 3.44 18.17 -3.65
CA GLU A 166 3.74 18.86 -4.90
C GLU A 166 2.64 18.69 -5.95
N ASP A 167 1.70 17.78 -5.68
CA ASP A 167 0.58 17.47 -6.58
C ASP A 167 -0.71 18.11 -6.10
N THR A 168 -1.59 18.46 -7.03
CA THR A 168 -2.98 18.78 -6.73
C THR A 168 -3.71 17.51 -6.35
N ILE A 169 -4.37 17.49 -5.20
CA ILE A 169 -5.13 16.34 -4.74
C ILE A 169 -6.37 16.14 -5.62
N SER A 170 -6.53 14.93 -6.13
CA SER A 170 -7.67 14.58 -6.97
C SER A 170 -9.00 14.78 -6.22
N TYR A 171 -9.96 15.39 -6.89
CA TYR A 171 -11.35 15.49 -6.41
C TYR A 171 -12.04 14.13 -6.22
N LEU A 172 -11.41 13.04 -6.66
CA LEU A 172 -11.92 11.69 -6.50
C LEU A 172 -11.48 11.02 -5.19
N ILE A 173 -10.54 11.62 -4.45
CA ILE A 173 -10.14 11.12 -3.14
C ILE A 173 -11.20 11.49 -2.10
N TYR A 174 -11.80 10.47 -1.47
CA TYR A 174 -12.79 10.64 -0.42
C TYR A 174 -12.19 10.67 0.98
N VAL A 175 -11.14 9.89 1.21
CA VAL A 175 -10.41 9.85 2.47
C VAL A 175 -8.95 10.14 2.21
N LEU A 176 -8.42 11.18 2.84
CA LEU A 176 -7.00 11.51 2.86
C LEU A 176 -6.50 11.57 4.30
N ASP A 177 -5.58 10.69 4.65
CA ASP A 177 -4.88 10.71 5.94
C ASP A 177 -3.43 11.14 5.73
N ILE A 178 -3.10 12.33 6.18
CA ILE A 178 -1.75 12.90 6.21
C ILE A 178 -1.36 13.29 7.64
N SER A 179 -2.09 12.83 8.64
CA SER A 179 -1.84 13.10 10.05
C SER A 179 -0.46 12.62 10.50
N ASP A 180 0.05 13.21 11.56
CA ASP A 180 1.33 12.83 12.16
C ASP A 180 2.51 12.84 11.17
N ASN A 181 2.53 13.84 10.28
CA ASN A 181 3.64 14.18 9.39
C ASN A 181 4.17 15.56 9.79
N PRO A 182 5.15 15.66 10.70
CA PRO A 182 5.52 16.94 11.32
C PRO A 182 6.11 17.97 10.36
N ASN A 183 6.63 17.51 9.23
CA ASN A 183 7.27 18.36 8.22
C ASN A 183 6.40 18.59 6.97
N ILE A 184 5.16 18.11 6.98
CA ILE A 184 4.29 18.23 5.81
C ILE A 184 3.89 19.69 5.59
N ILE A 185 4.04 20.14 4.36
CA ILE A 185 3.60 21.45 3.90
C ILE A 185 2.69 21.22 2.70
N PHE A 186 1.48 21.75 2.76
CA PHE A 186 0.58 21.74 1.61
C PHE A 186 -0.11 23.10 1.46
N ASP A 187 -0.39 23.47 0.24
CA ASP A 187 -1.23 24.62 -0.05
C ASP A 187 -2.70 24.16 0.05
N ALA A 188 -3.51 24.94 0.73
CA ALA A 188 -4.93 24.63 0.81
C ALA A 188 -5.61 24.61 -0.55
N SER A 189 -5.12 25.38 -1.52
CA SER A 189 -5.59 25.29 -2.90
C SER A 189 -5.44 23.89 -3.48
N ASP A 190 -4.43 23.12 -3.07
CA ASP A 190 -4.18 21.77 -3.53
C ASP A 190 -5.27 20.78 -3.06
N ILE A 191 -5.94 21.09 -1.95
CA ILE A 191 -6.96 20.23 -1.32
C ILE A 191 -8.37 20.84 -1.45
N CYS A 192 -8.50 22.16 -1.59
CA CYS A 192 -9.80 22.84 -1.62
C CYS A 192 -10.72 22.31 -2.70
N ASP A 193 -10.21 22.00 -3.88
CA ASP A 193 -10.99 21.45 -4.98
C ASP A 193 -11.54 20.07 -4.63
N ALA A 194 -10.74 19.23 -3.96
CA ALA A 194 -11.16 17.91 -3.50
C ALA A 194 -12.23 18.01 -2.39
N ILE A 195 -12.07 18.95 -1.45
CA ILE A 195 -13.05 19.21 -0.39
C ILE A 195 -14.36 19.72 -1.01
N ALA A 196 -14.28 20.67 -1.93
CA ALA A 196 -15.45 21.23 -2.61
C ALA A 196 -16.18 20.19 -3.47
N ALA A 197 -15.46 19.21 -4.00
CA ALA A 197 -15.99 18.11 -4.79
C ALA A 197 -16.58 16.98 -3.95
N GLY A 198 -16.42 16.98 -2.61
CA GLY A 198 -17.03 16.03 -1.72
C GLY A 198 -16.05 15.06 -1.03
N MET A 199 -14.80 15.46 -0.79
CA MET A 199 -13.94 14.73 0.14
C MET A 199 -14.63 14.63 1.49
N TYR A 200 -14.81 13.39 1.99
CA TYR A 200 -15.56 13.16 3.24
C TYR A 200 -14.68 13.28 4.47
N THR A 201 -13.40 12.96 4.36
CA THR A 201 -12.51 12.91 5.51
C THR A 201 -11.11 13.35 5.14
N LEU A 202 -10.66 14.41 5.78
CA LEU A 202 -9.26 14.84 5.81
C LEU A 202 -8.75 14.66 7.25
N MET A 203 -7.76 13.79 7.43
CA MET A 203 -7.07 13.62 8.72
C MET A 203 -5.71 14.32 8.64
N TYR A 204 -5.55 15.34 9.47
CA TYR A 204 -4.32 16.14 9.58
C TYR A 204 -4.17 16.66 11.01
N ASP A 205 -2.97 17.09 11.38
CA ASP A 205 -2.74 17.68 12.70
C ASP A 205 -2.97 19.19 12.66
N GLN A 206 -3.57 19.73 13.73
CA GLN A 206 -3.82 21.18 13.85
C GLN A 206 -2.54 22.04 13.85
N THR A 207 -1.38 21.42 14.07
CA THR A 207 -0.07 22.07 13.97
C THR A 207 0.46 22.16 12.55
N GLN A 208 -0.16 21.46 11.61
CA GLN A 208 0.21 21.51 10.19
C GLN A 208 -0.28 22.83 9.59
N GLU A 209 0.63 23.53 8.92
CA GLU A 209 0.34 24.82 8.33
C GLU A 209 -0.51 24.66 7.06
N ILE A 210 -1.82 24.90 7.19
CA ILE A 210 -2.72 25.00 6.03
C ILE A 210 -2.76 26.45 5.60
N ARG A 211 -2.29 26.74 4.39
CA ARG A 211 -2.30 28.08 3.82
C ARG A 211 -3.49 28.21 2.86
N ASN A 212 -4.22 29.33 2.95
CA ASN A 212 -5.20 29.81 1.96
C ASN A 212 -6.51 29.03 1.78
N CYS A 213 -7.05 28.36 2.79
CA CYS A 213 -8.37 27.74 2.68
C CYS A 213 -9.36 28.33 3.69
N ASP A 214 -10.25 29.20 3.24
CA ASP A 214 -11.31 29.76 4.07
C ASP A 214 -12.41 28.74 4.46
N ILE A 215 -12.38 27.55 3.86
CA ILE A 215 -13.38 26.49 4.02
C ILE A 215 -13.11 25.60 5.26
N LEU A 216 -11.86 25.51 5.71
CA LEU A 216 -11.46 24.63 6.83
C LEU A 216 -11.63 25.25 8.21
N ILE A 217 -12.17 26.48 8.32
CA ILE A 217 -12.27 27.25 9.57
C ILE A 217 -13.71 27.23 10.18
N SER A 218 -14.58 26.39 9.69
CA SER A 218 -15.96 26.30 10.22
C SER A 218 -16.23 25.03 11.01
#